data_a0249a16d72a3a594fe9d14f4e9532d6
#
_entry.id   a0249a16d72a3a594fe9d14f4e9532d6
#
_cell.length_a   1.000
_cell.length_b   1.000
_cell.length_c   1.000
_cell.angle_alpha   90.00
_cell.angle_beta   90.00
_cell.angle_gamma   90.00
#
_symmetry.space_group_name_H-M   'P 1'
#
loop_
_entity.id
_entity.type
_entity.pdbx_description
1 polymer ?
#
loop_
_entity_poly.entity_id
_entity_poly.type
_entity_poly.pdbx_seq_one_letter_code
_entity_poly.pdbx_strand_id
1 'polypeptide(L)'
;MDTATFEYLFCVEFWQQDRTIFNDVFAPTIATMEENLQLGLAHGGASNVFGGNFDAIGLLLMILINREHRVVMSRRKVPCLDHYLDGVNMTLWPKFKEVFDAHLQSVLAANVNAMFKDDVRAHYVARRYAEFAASMIALSGGVSMANGESDGFIGDGQLESNLERLRFAVHALLLKVAKMFPGKKRGTVFLFNNFDTICAVVREARPI
;
A
#
# COMPACT_ATOMS: atom_id res chain seq x y z
N MET A 1 3.48 -17.46 -12.55
CA MET A 1 4.15 -16.88 -13.73
C MET A 1 4.82 -17.92 -14.60
N ASP A 2 5.52 -18.90 -14.05
CA ASP A 2 6.22 -19.92 -14.87
C ASP A 2 5.24 -20.78 -15.66
N THR A 3 4.17 -21.28 -15.03
CA THR A 3 3.11 -22.04 -15.70
C THR A 3 2.51 -21.26 -16.88
N ALA A 4 2.11 -20.01 -16.68
CA ALA A 4 1.54 -19.17 -17.74
C ALA A 4 2.54 -18.94 -18.90
N THR A 5 3.83 -18.80 -18.58
CA THR A 5 4.88 -18.71 -19.59
C THR A 5 4.98 -19.99 -20.41
N PHE A 6 5.00 -21.14 -19.76
CA PHE A 6 5.07 -22.44 -20.43
C PHE A 6 3.86 -22.69 -21.34
N GLU A 7 2.66 -22.49 -20.82
CA GLU A 7 1.42 -22.70 -21.57
C GLU A 7 1.33 -21.75 -22.78
N TYR A 8 1.72 -20.48 -22.60
CA TYR A 8 1.74 -19.52 -23.68
C TYR A 8 2.73 -19.92 -24.79
N LEU A 9 3.97 -20.26 -24.43
CA LEU A 9 4.98 -20.68 -25.39
C LEU A 9 4.58 -21.98 -26.08
N PHE A 10 4.00 -22.94 -25.36
CA PHE A 10 3.45 -24.15 -25.95
C PHE A 10 2.34 -23.83 -26.95
N CYS A 11 1.39 -22.97 -26.62
CA CYS A 11 0.33 -22.56 -27.54
C CYS A 11 0.90 -21.93 -28.81
N VAL A 12 1.87 -21.01 -28.66
CA VAL A 12 2.49 -20.31 -29.81
C VAL A 12 3.27 -21.27 -30.68
N GLU A 13 4.00 -22.23 -30.12
CA GLU A 13 4.79 -23.19 -30.87
C GLU A 13 3.91 -24.24 -31.56
N PHE A 14 2.95 -24.80 -30.83
CA PHE A 14 2.09 -25.88 -31.32
C PHE A 14 1.10 -25.40 -32.39
N TRP A 15 0.50 -24.20 -32.25
CA TRP A 15 -0.46 -23.65 -33.22
C TRP A 15 0.14 -22.61 -34.17
N GLN A 16 1.40 -22.81 -34.54
CA GLN A 16 2.05 -22.04 -35.63
C GLN A 16 2.02 -20.50 -35.41
N GLN A 17 2.33 -20.07 -34.20
CA GLN A 17 2.41 -18.65 -33.79
C GLN A 17 1.07 -17.92 -33.63
N ASP A 18 -0.04 -18.63 -33.56
CA ASP A 18 -1.31 -18.00 -33.20
C ASP A 18 -1.30 -17.65 -31.67
N ARG A 19 -1.14 -16.37 -31.39
CA ARG A 19 -1.05 -15.83 -30.03
C ARG A 19 -2.41 -15.66 -29.36
N THR A 20 -3.51 -15.81 -30.10
CA THR A 20 -4.87 -15.61 -29.58
C THR A 20 -5.38 -16.84 -28.86
N ILE A 21 -4.91 -18.02 -29.22
CA ILE A 21 -5.36 -19.31 -28.69
C ILE A 21 -5.17 -19.38 -27.18
N PHE A 22 -4.06 -18.86 -26.64
CA PHE A 22 -3.87 -18.82 -25.19
C PHE A 22 -5.02 -18.07 -24.50
N ASN A 23 -5.39 -16.92 -25.03
CA ASN A 23 -6.47 -16.12 -24.45
C ASN A 23 -7.81 -16.86 -24.51
N ASP A 24 -8.12 -17.52 -25.63
CA ASP A 24 -9.36 -18.26 -25.79
C ASP A 24 -9.45 -19.46 -24.85
N VAL A 25 -8.37 -20.22 -24.71
CA VAL A 25 -8.30 -21.40 -23.82
C VAL A 25 -8.35 -21.01 -22.34
N PHE A 26 -7.65 -19.94 -21.97
CA PHE A 26 -7.51 -19.54 -20.55
C PHE A 26 -8.50 -18.46 -20.11
N ALA A 27 -9.33 -17.91 -21.02
CA ALA A 27 -10.33 -16.88 -20.69
C ALA A 27 -11.22 -17.26 -19.49
N PRO A 28 -11.76 -18.49 -19.37
CA PRO A 28 -12.57 -18.85 -18.19
C PRO A 28 -11.79 -18.83 -16.88
N THR A 29 -10.52 -19.24 -16.92
CA THR A 29 -9.64 -19.24 -15.74
C THR A 29 -9.32 -17.81 -15.32
N ILE A 30 -8.98 -16.94 -16.27
CA ILE A 30 -8.71 -15.53 -16.01
C ILE A 30 -9.96 -14.84 -15.47
N ALA A 31 -11.13 -15.06 -16.04
CA ALA A 31 -12.39 -14.51 -15.55
C ALA A 31 -12.70 -14.95 -14.11
N THR A 32 -12.45 -16.21 -13.76
CA THR A 32 -12.61 -16.71 -12.40
C THR A 32 -11.63 -16.05 -11.42
N MET A 33 -10.40 -15.80 -11.86
CA MET A 33 -9.41 -15.09 -11.04
C MET A 33 -9.81 -13.63 -10.79
N GLU A 34 -10.34 -12.95 -11.81
CA GLU A 34 -10.85 -11.57 -11.71
C GLU A 34 -12.07 -11.50 -10.78
N GLU A 35 -13.01 -12.42 -10.91
CA GLU A 35 -14.19 -12.52 -10.04
C GLU A 35 -13.76 -12.75 -8.58
N ASN A 36 -12.85 -13.68 -8.32
CA ASN A 36 -12.34 -13.94 -6.98
C ASN A 36 -11.64 -12.72 -6.38
N LEU A 37 -10.88 -11.95 -7.16
CA LEU A 37 -10.28 -10.71 -6.72
C LEU A 37 -11.36 -9.69 -6.33
N GLN A 38 -12.38 -9.50 -7.17
CA GLN A 38 -13.49 -8.59 -6.91
C GLN A 38 -14.26 -8.98 -5.65
N LEU A 39 -14.58 -10.28 -5.50
CA LEU A 39 -15.25 -10.80 -4.31
C LEU A 39 -14.39 -10.61 -3.04
N GLY A 40 -13.08 -10.82 -3.15
CA GLY A 40 -12.15 -10.60 -2.04
C GLY A 40 -12.05 -9.14 -1.60
N LEU A 41 -12.25 -8.19 -2.51
CA LEU A 41 -12.16 -6.76 -2.25
C LEU A 41 -13.51 -6.12 -1.91
N ALA A 42 -14.64 -6.80 -2.19
CA ALA A 42 -15.97 -6.26 -1.95
C ALA A 42 -16.27 -6.09 -0.45
N HIS A 43 -17.03 -5.05 -0.12
CA HIS A 43 -17.44 -4.78 1.25
C HIS A 43 -18.60 -5.69 1.68
N GLY A 44 -18.51 -6.31 2.86
CA GLY A 44 -19.67 -6.66 3.66
C GLY A 44 -20.19 -8.09 3.62
N GLY A 45 -19.46 -9.10 3.13
CA GLY A 45 -19.86 -10.51 3.26
C GLY A 45 -19.03 -11.27 4.30
N ALA A 46 -19.63 -12.27 4.97
CA ALA A 46 -18.97 -13.11 5.97
C ALA A 46 -17.80 -13.95 5.41
N SER A 47 -17.66 -14.02 4.10
CA SER A 47 -16.60 -14.72 3.36
C SER A 47 -15.54 -13.82 2.75
N ASN A 48 -15.60 -12.49 2.98
CA ASN A 48 -14.65 -11.56 2.38
C ASN A 48 -13.30 -11.59 3.10
N VAL A 49 -12.31 -12.13 2.44
CA VAL A 49 -10.92 -12.15 2.92
C VAL A 49 -10.39 -10.72 3.18
N PHE A 50 -10.89 -9.73 2.43
CA PHE A 50 -10.49 -8.31 2.54
C PHE A 50 -11.66 -7.39 2.93
N GLY A 51 -12.89 -7.90 3.06
CA GLY A 51 -14.09 -7.13 3.33
C GLY A 51 -14.07 -6.51 4.73
N GLY A 52 -14.08 -5.19 4.81
CA GLY A 52 -13.95 -4.43 6.06
C GLY A 52 -12.52 -4.38 6.60
N ASN A 53 -11.55 -4.90 5.89
CA ASN A 53 -10.16 -4.83 6.27
C ASN A 53 -9.57 -3.45 5.93
N PHE A 54 -9.07 -2.76 6.95
CA PHE A 54 -8.35 -1.48 6.82
C PHE A 54 -6.84 -1.70 6.64
N ASP A 55 -6.43 -2.80 6.02
CA ASP A 55 -5.03 -3.13 5.78
C ASP A 55 -4.49 -2.48 4.50
N ALA A 56 -4.10 -1.22 4.61
CA ALA A 56 -3.45 -0.50 3.52
C ALA A 56 -2.06 -1.07 3.18
N ILE A 57 -1.37 -1.70 4.16
CA ILE A 57 -0.04 -2.29 3.94
C ILE A 57 -0.17 -3.54 3.08
N GLY A 58 -1.13 -4.41 3.38
CA GLY A 58 -1.41 -5.61 2.59
C GLY A 58 -1.83 -5.27 1.16
N LEU A 59 -2.68 -4.24 0.98
CA LEU A 59 -3.06 -3.77 -0.36
C LEU A 59 -1.87 -3.21 -1.15
N LEU A 60 -0.99 -2.44 -0.50
CA LEU A 60 0.24 -1.96 -1.15
C LEU A 60 1.14 -3.13 -1.55
N LEU A 61 1.31 -4.12 -0.67
CA LEU A 61 2.10 -5.32 -0.96
C LEU A 61 1.53 -6.08 -2.18
N MET A 62 0.21 -6.23 -2.29
CA MET A 62 -0.44 -6.86 -3.45
C MET A 62 -0.15 -6.08 -4.75
N ILE A 63 -0.22 -4.75 -4.71
CA ILE A 63 0.12 -3.87 -5.85
C ILE A 63 1.58 -4.08 -6.27
N LEU A 64 2.49 -4.12 -5.31
CA LEU A 64 3.92 -4.31 -5.58
C LEU A 64 4.22 -5.71 -6.15
N ILE A 65 3.61 -6.76 -5.63
CA ILE A 65 3.74 -8.12 -6.17
C ILE A 65 3.20 -8.19 -7.60
N ASN A 66 2.05 -7.57 -7.87
CA ASN A 66 1.49 -7.51 -9.21
C ASN A 66 2.44 -6.80 -10.20
N ARG A 67 3.06 -5.70 -9.78
CA ARG A 67 4.10 -4.99 -10.55
C ARG A 67 5.30 -5.90 -10.85
N GLU A 68 5.82 -6.61 -9.85
CA GLU A 68 6.92 -7.55 -10.05
C GLU A 68 6.57 -8.65 -11.07
N HIS A 69 5.35 -9.18 -10.99
CA HIS A 69 4.87 -10.14 -11.98
C HIS A 69 4.87 -9.56 -13.38
N ARG A 70 4.44 -8.32 -13.54
CA ARG A 70 4.45 -7.62 -14.83
C ARG A 70 5.87 -7.43 -15.37
N VAL A 71 6.82 -7.02 -14.53
CA VAL A 71 8.24 -6.89 -14.91
C VAL A 71 8.80 -8.24 -15.37
N VAL A 72 8.52 -9.32 -14.65
CA VAL A 72 8.95 -10.68 -15.05
C VAL A 72 8.38 -11.08 -16.41
N MET A 73 7.08 -10.87 -16.65
CA MET A 73 6.44 -11.22 -17.93
C MET A 73 6.98 -10.36 -19.08
N SER A 74 7.20 -9.08 -18.85
CA SER A 74 7.80 -8.17 -19.84
C SER A 74 9.23 -8.59 -20.20
N ARG A 75 10.08 -8.94 -19.22
CA ARG A 75 11.44 -9.46 -19.48
C ARG A 75 11.43 -10.74 -20.28
N ARG A 76 10.44 -11.59 -20.08
CA ARG A 76 10.24 -12.85 -20.86
C ARG A 76 9.63 -12.61 -22.23
N LYS A 77 9.17 -11.39 -22.52
CA LYS A 77 8.44 -11.04 -23.76
C LYS A 77 7.16 -11.87 -23.96
N VAL A 78 6.46 -12.18 -22.87
CA VAL A 78 5.24 -12.99 -22.84
C VAL A 78 4.07 -12.11 -22.42
N PRO A 79 3.25 -11.59 -23.36
CA PRO A 79 2.20 -10.59 -23.07
C PRO A 79 0.86 -11.19 -22.64
N CYS A 80 0.76 -12.51 -22.51
CA CYS A 80 -0.52 -13.21 -22.31
C CYS A 80 -1.29 -12.79 -21.04
N LEU A 81 -0.63 -12.25 -20.03
CA LEU A 81 -1.24 -11.80 -18.79
C LEU A 81 -1.28 -10.27 -18.62
N ASP A 82 -0.84 -9.50 -19.63
CA ASP A 82 -0.73 -8.04 -19.48
C ASP A 82 -2.10 -7.42 -19.15
N HIS A 83 -3.14 -7.80 -19.87
CA HIS A 83 -4.50 -7.29 -19.63
C HIS A 83 -5.00 -7.65 -18.22
N TYR A 84 -4.76 -8.88 -17.75
CA TYR A 84 -5.13 -9.32 -16.41
C TYR A 84 -4.38 -8.53 -15.34
N LEU A 85 -3.05 -8.40 -15.46
CA LEU A 85 -2.22 -7.67 -14.49
C LEU A 85 -2.58 -6.18 -14.44
N ASP A 86 -2.95 -5.59 -15.57
CA ASP A 86 -3.47 -4.21 -15.63
C ASP A 86 -4.82 -4.10 -14.93
N GLY A 87 -5.75 -5.03 -15.16
CA GLY A 87 -7.05 -5.10 -14.48
C GLY A 87 -6.90 -5.23 -12.96
N VAL A 88 -5.98 -6.07 -12.50
CA VAL A 88 -5.64 -6.20 -11.06
C VAL A 88 -5.20 -4.85 -10.48
N ASN A 89 -4.31 -4.15 -11.17
CA ASN A 89 -3.82 -2.84 -10.73
C ASN A 89 -4.94 -1.79 -10.68
N MET A 90 -5.79 -1.76 -11.71
CA MET A 90 -6.94 -0.85 -11.77
C MET A 90 -7.96 -1.09 -10.66
N THR A 91 -8.01 -2.31 -10.12
CA THR A 91 -8.89 -2.68 -9.02
C THR A 91 -8.25 -2.39 -7.65
N LEU A 92 -6.98 -2.75 -7.46
CA LEU A 92 -6.30 -2.62 -6.17
C LEU A 92 -6.01 -1.17 -5.80
N TRP A 93 -5.66 -0.32 -6.76
CA TRP A 93 -5.23 1.04 -6.50
C TRP A 93 -6.34 1.94 -5.92
N PRO A 94 -7.56 1.98 -6.49
CA PRO A 94 -8.67 2.71 -5.88
C PRO A 94 -9.00 2.21 -4.47
N LYS A 95 -8.92 0.89 -4.24
CA LYS A 95 -9.17 0.30 -2.93
C LYS A 95 -8.11 0.70 -1.90
N PHE A 96 -6.84 0.67 -2.29
CA PHE A 96 -5.77 1.20 -1.44
C PHE A 96 -6.01 2.66 -1.06
N LYS A 97 -6.38 3.49 -2.03
CA LYS A 97 -6.68 4.91 -1.79
C LYS A 97 -7.85 5.08 -0.82
N GLU A 98 -8.94 4.33 -0.99
CA GLU A 98 -10.10 4.35 -0.08
C GLU A 98 -9.68 4.03 1.36
N VAL A 99 -8.93 2.96 1.56
CA VAL A 99 -8.46 2.54 2.90
C VAL A 99 -7.48 3.57 3.47
N PHE A 100 -6.57 4.09 2.67
CA PHE A 100 -5.63 5.13 3.09
C PHE A 100 -6.36 6.42 3.50
N ASP A 101 -7.32 6.86 2.72
CA ASP A 101 -8.13 8.04 3.03
C ASP A 101 -8.96 7.82 4.32
N ALA A 102 -9.44 6.60 4.60
CA ALA A 102 -10.09 6.28 5.87
C ALA A 102 -9.12 6.43 7.07
N HIS A 103 -7.87 5.97 6.94
CA HIS A 103 -6.84 6.24 7.97
C HIS A 103 -6.59 7.73 8.16
N LEU A 104 -6.45 8.48 7.08
CA LEU A 104 -6.26 9.94 7.15
C LEU A 104 -7.46 10.62 7.84
N GLN A 105 -8.68 10.27 7.47
CA GLN A 105 -9.89 10.82 8.08
C GLN A 105 -9.98 10.48 9.57
N SER A 106 -9.57 9.29 10.00
CA SER A 106 -9.56 8.92 11.41
C SER A 106 -8.64 9.83 12.25
N VAL A 107 -7.52 10.27 11.68
CA VAL A 107 -6.60 11.22 12.33
C VAL A 107 -7.18 12.63 12.35
N LEU A 108 -7.79 13.08 11.24
CA LEU A 108 -8.37 14.42 11.12
C LEU A 108 -9.59 14.61 12.02
N ALA A 109 -10.42 13.57 12.19
CA ALA A 109 -11.62 13.55 13.02
C ALA A 109 -11.34 13.23 14.49
N ALA A 110 -10.08 13.01 14.86
CA ALA A 110 -9.71 12.62 16.22
C ALA A 110 -10.13 13.66 17.27
N ASN A 111 -10.82 13.20 18.32
CA ASN A 111 -11.23 14.05 19.43
C ASN A 111 -10.05 14.32 20.38
N VAL A 112 -9.46 15.50 20.25
CA VAL A 112 -8.29 15.93 21.02
C VAL A 112 -8.53 15.87 22.54
N ASN A 113 -9.75 16.24 23.01
CA ASN A 113 -10.09 16.22 24.42
C ASN A 113 -10.11 14.79 25.00
N ALA A 114 -10.63 13.83 24.23
CA ALA A 114 -10.65 12.43 24.63
C ALA A 114 -9.26 11.77 24.59
N MET A 115 -8.39 12.29 23.73
CA MET A 115 -7.02 11.79 23.56
C MET A 115 -6.04 12.38 24.56
N PHE A 116 -6.32 13.57 25.08
CA PHE A 116 -5.42 14.26 25.99
C PHE A 116 -5.22 13.46 27.28
N LYS A 117 -3.96 13.24 27.62
CA LYS A 117 -3.51 12.74 28.93
C LYS A 117 -2.45 13.70 29.42
N ASP A 118 -2.47 14.03 30.74
CA ASP A 118 -1.45 14.89 31.33
C ASP A 118 -0.11 14.13 31.52
N ASP A 119 0.37 13.54 30.41
CA ASP A 119 1.60 12.77 30.32
C ASP A 119 2.42 13.28 29.12
N VAL A 120 3.66 13.64 29.37
CA VAL A 120 4.58 14.17 28.35
C VAL A 120 5.29 13.10 27.52
N ARG A 121 5.05 11.81 27.81
CA ARG A 121 5.61 10.70 27.04
C ARG A 121 5.03 10.66 25.62
N ALA A 122 5.69 9.92 24.74
CA ALA A 122 5.21 9.74 23.38
C ALA A 122 3.80 9.13 23.35
N HIS A 123 2.91 9.76 22.62
CA HIS A 123 1.53 9.34 22.46
C HIS A 123 1.44 8.14 21.50
N TYR A 124 0.51 7.21 21.75
CA TYR A 124 0.36 6.00 20.92
C TYR A 124 0.14 6.29 19.42
N VAL A 125 -0.49 7.41 19.10
CA VAL A 125 -0.71 7.82 17.68
C VAL A 125 0.61 8.09 16.98
N ALA A 126 1.59 8.73 17.66
CA ALA A 126 2.90 8.98 17.08
C ALA A 126 3.62 7.68 16.74
N ARG A 127 3.57 6.69 17.63
CA ARG A 127 4.17 5.38 17.43
C ARG A 127 3.49 4.61 16.28
N ARG A 128 2.16 4.53 16.30
CA ARG A 128 1.39 3.85 15.22
C ARG A 128 1.62 4.49 13.86
N TYR A 129 1.64 5.82 13.81
CA TYR A 129 1.98 6.53 12.58
C TYR A 129 3.39 6.19 12.09
N ALA A 130 4.36 6.19 12.99
CA ALA A 130 5.75 5.91 12.65
C ALA A 130 5.92 4.47 12.12
N GLU A 131 5.34 3.47 12.79
CA GLU A 131 5.35 2.07 12.35
C GLU A 131 4.67 1.90 10.99
N PHE A 132 3.52 2.53 10.77
CA PHE A 132 2.80 2.51 9.51
C PHE A 132 3.61 3.16 8.37
N ALA A 133 4.10 4.37 8.58
CA ALA A 133 4.89 5.09 7.59
C ALA A 133 6.21 4.35 7.27
N ALA A 134 6.87 3.82 8.27
CA ALA A 134 8.08 3.02 8.12
C ALA A 134 7.84 1.76 7.27
N SER A 135 6.74 1.03 7.51
CA SER A 135 6.37 -0.15 6.72
C SER A 135 6.09 0.21 5.26
N MET A 136 5.36 1.30 5.02
CA MET A 136 5.08 1.78 3.65
C MET A 136 6.36 2.15 2.90
N ILE A 137 7.28 2.88 3.57
CA ILE A 137 8.57 3.30 2.98
C ILE A 137 9.46 2.08 2.72
N ALA A 138 9.52 1.13 3.64
CA ALA A 138 10.32 -0.08 3.47
C ALA A 138 9.85 -0.93 2.29
N LEU A 139 8.53 -1.08 2.12
CA LEU A 139 7.95 -1.79 0.98
C LEU A 139 8.25 -1.08 -0.34
N SER A 140 8.06 0.23 -0.42
CA SER A 140 8.32 0.99 -1.66
C SER A 140 9.81 1.05 -2.01
N GLY A 141 10.69 1.21 -1.02
CA GLY A 141 12.14 1.27 -1.22
C GLY A 141 12.77 -0.06 -1.64
N GLY A 142 12.26 -1.19 -1.12
CA GLY A 142 12.74 -2.53 -1.47
C GLY A 142 12.56 -2.87 -2.95
N VAL A 143 11.47 -2.41 -3.56
CA VAL A 143 11.16 -2.65 -4.97
C VAL A 143 12.00 -1.78 -5.91
N SER A 144 12.30 -0.55 -5.52
CA SER A 144 13.10 0.38 -6.34
C SER A 144 14.54 -0.11 -6.52
N MET A 145 15.12 -0.78 -5.51
CA MET A 145 16.49 -1.33 -5.58
C MET A 145 16.60 -2.58 -6.46
N ALA A 146 15.53 -3.37 -6.58
CA ALA A 146 15.56 -4.64 -7.30
C ALA A 146 15.54 -4.48 -8.83
N ASN A 147 15.03 -3.39 -9.35
CA ASN A 147 14.70 -3.25 -10.79
C ASN A 147 15.58 -2.30 -11.60
N GLY A 148 16.47 -1.51 -11.00
CA GLY A 148 17.46 -0.68 -11.70
C GLY A 148 16.93 0.36 -12.71
N GLU A 149 15.65 0.33 -13.02
CA GLU A 149 14.96 1.28 -13.87
C GLU A 149 13.84 1.94 -13.05
N SER A 150 13.95 3.23 -12.87
CA SER A 150 12.84 4.08 -12.43
C SER A 150 11.83 4.20 -13.58
N ASP A 151 11.17 3.08 -13.90
CA ASP A 151 9.96 3.14 -14.70
C ASP A 151 8.93 3.87 -13.83
N GLY A 152 8.69 5.15 -14.16
CA GLY A 152 7.86 6.06 -13.36
C GLY A 152 6.45 5.49 -13.19
N PHE A 153 6.34 4.58 -12.24
CA PHE A 153 5.05 3.99 -11.87
C PHE A 153 4.15 5.11 -11.39
N ILE A 154 2.97 5.22 -12.02
CA ILE A 154 1.96 6.24 -11.72
C ILE A 154 1.64 6.34 -10.21
N GLY A 155 2.03 5.33 -9.41
CA GLY A 155 1.79 5.25 -7.98
C GLY A 155 2.86 5.82 -7.06
N ASP A 156 4.12 5.95 -7.46
CA ASP A 156 5.20 6.33 -6.54
C ASP A 156 5.02 7.77 -6.02
N GLY A 157 4.72 8.72 -6.90
CA GLY A 157 4.43 10.10 -6.49
C GLY A 157 3.12 10.25 -5.72
N GLN A 158 2.13 9.38 -5.97
CA GLN A 158 0.86 9.37 -5.22
C GLN A 158 1.04 8.81 -3.81
N LEU A 159 1.85 7.76 -3.64
CA LEU A 159 2.14 7.19 -2.32
C LEU A 159 2.88 8.21 -1.46
N GLU A 160 3.90 8.86 -2.01
CA GLU A 160 4.65 9.91 -1.32
C GLU A 160 3.75 11.09 -0.91
N SER A 161 2.92 11.58 -1.83
CA SER A 161 1.94 12.64 -1.54
C SER A 161 0.94 12.24 -0.45
N ASN A 162 0.46 10.99 -0.47
CA ASN A 162 -0.44 10.48 0.54
C ASN A 162 0.23 10.39 1.91
N LEU A 163 1.46 9.86 1.99
CA LEU A 163 2.24 9.82 3.23
C LEU A 163 2.53 11.22 3.77
N GLU A 164 2.78 12.18 2.91
CA GLU A 164 2.98 13.57 3.32
C GLU A 164 1.69 14.18 3.89
N ARG A 165 0.54 13.96 3.27
CA ARG A 165 -0.77 14.38 3.82
C ARG A 165 -1.02 13.78 5.20
N LEU A 166 -0.74 12.50 5.40
CA LEU A 166 -0.89 11.83 6.69
C LEU A 166 0.09 12.41 7.72
N ARG A 167 1.32 12.68 7.34
CA ARG A 167 2.32 13.34 8.18
C ARG A 167 1.83 14.69 8.69
N PHE A 168 1.31 15.52 7.80
CA PHE A 168 0.78 16.83 8.19
C PHE A 168 -0.43 16.70 9.13
N ALA A 169 -1.33 15.75 8.90
CA ALA A 169 -2.48 15.51 9.77
C ALA A 169 -2.05 15.09 11.18
N VAL A 170 -1.11 14.16 11.31
CA VAL A 170 -0.56 13.71 12.59
C VAL A 170 0.17 14.85 13.31
N HIS A 171 0.98 15.62 12.60
CA HIS A 171 1.65 16.81 13.14
C HIS A 171 0.65 17.83 13.71
N ALA A 172 -0.39 18.15 12.94
CA ALA A 172 -1.43 19.08 13.38
C ALA A 172 -2.17 18.54 14.61
N LEU A 173 -2.44 17.24 14.68
CA LEU A 173 -3.06 16.60 15.81
C LEU A 173 -2.18 16.70 17.07
N LEU A 174 -0.90 16.34 16.97
CA LEU A 174 0.04 16.43 18.11
C LEU A 174 0.22 17.87 18.60
N LEU A 175 0.22 18.85 17.69
CA LEU A 175 0.25 20.28 18.06
C LEU A 175 -1.02 20.71 18.83
N LYS A 176 -2.20 20.20 18.42
CA LYS A 176 -3.45 20.48 19.16
C LYS A 176 -3.40 19.88 20.57
N VAL A 177 -2.92 18.63 20.71
CA VAL A 177 -2.75 17.98 22.01
C VAL A 177 -1.75 18.74 22.89
N ALA A 178 -0.63 19.18 22.33
CA ALA A 178 0.40 19.94 23.05
C ALA A 178 -0.11 21.26 23.64
N LYS A 179 -1.06 21.92 22.97
CA LYS A 179 -1.68 23.17 23.46
C LYS A 179 -2.57 22.98 24.69
N MET A 180 -2.98 21.75 24.99
CA MET A 180 -3.82 21.45 26.16
C MET A 180 -3.02 21.33 27.47
N PHE A 181 -1.70 21.18 27.39
CA PHE A 181 -0.86 21.09 28.58
C PHE A 181 -0.84 22.42 29.36
N PRO A 182 -0.89 22.36 30.70
CA PRO A 182 -0.69 23.53 31.54
C PRO A 182 0.76 24.00 31.42
N GLY A 183 0.94 25.13 30.71
CA GLY A 183 2.26 25.74 30.50
C GLY A 183 3.01 25.26 29.24
N LYS A 184 3.62 26.20 28.54
CA LYS A 184 4.34 26.00 27.27
C LYS A 184 5.45 24.95 27.36
N LYS A 185 6.18 24.87 28.48
CA LYS A 185 7.30 23.95 28.66
C LYS A 185 6.88 22.47 28.54
N ARG A 186 5.76 22.08 29.17
CA ARG A 186 5.28 20.69 29.13
C ARG A 186 4.80 20.29 27.74
N GLY A 187 4.07 21.16 27.03
CA GLY A 187 3.66 20.93 25.65
C GLY A 187 4.85 20.79 24.71
N THR A 188 5.92 21.57 24.92
CA THR A 188 7.16 21.43 24.12
C THR A 188 7.86 20.10 24.37
N VAL A 189 7.95 19.66 25.63
CA VAL A 189 8.55 18.35 25.99
C VAL A 189 7.72 17.21 25.36
N PHE A 190 6.39 17.30 25.42
CA PHE A 190 5.50 16.34 24.77
C PHE A 190 5.78 16.24 23.26
N LEU A 191 5.87 17.36 22.56
CA LEU A 191 6.16 17.38 21.13
C LEU A 191 7.53 16.77 20.84
N PHE A 192 8.56 17.16 21.61
CA PHE A 192 9.91 16.61 21.44
C PHE A 192 9.90 15.08 21.54
N ASN A 193 9.29 14.52 22.60
CA ASN A 193 9.25 13.08 22.81
C ASN A 193 8.48 12.34 21.70
N ASN A 194 7.42 12.95 21.17
CA ASN A 194 6.66 12.36 20.06
C ASN A 194 7.44 12.37 18.76
N PHE A 195 8.08 13.49 18.41
CA PHE A 195 8.87 13.57 17.19
C PHE A 195 10.14 12.73 17.27
N ASP A 196 10.78 12.67 18.41
CA ASP A 196 11.94 11.78 18.63
C ASP A 196 11.55 10.31 18.42
N THR A 197 10.41 9.88 18.98
CA THR A 197 9.86 8.53 18.75
C THR A 197 9.59 8.26 17.28
N ILE A 198 8.96 9.19 16.55
CA ILE A 198 8.70 9.05 15.12
C ILE A 198 10.02 8.89 14.36
N CYS A 199 11.00 9.76 14.64
CA CYS A 199 12.30 9.71 13.97
C CYS A 199 13.06 8.41 14.27
N ALA A 200 13.02 7.92 15.51
CA ALA A 200 13.68 6.68 15.91
C ALA A 200 13.11 5.48 15.12
N VAL A 201 11.79 5.30 15.15
CA VAL A 201 11.13 4.17 14.46
C VAL A 201 11.36 4.22 12.94
N VAL A 202 11.26 5.40 12.31
CA VAL A 202 11.48 5.53 10.86
C VAL A 202 12.95 5.28 10.47
N ARG A 203 13.90 5.62 11.34
CA ARG A 203 15.33 5.32 11.10
C ARG A 203 15.63 3.83 11.19
N GLU A 204 15.07 3.15 12.18
CA GLU A 204 15.24 1.70 12.37
C GLU A 204 14.70 0.89 11.20
N ALA A 205 13.66 1.37 10.54
CA ALA A 205 13.02 0.69 9.41
C ALA A 205 13.73 0.91 8.04
N ARG A 206 14.73 1.79 7.96
CA ARG A 206 15.51 1.95 6.73
C ARG A 206 16.49 0.79 6.61
N PRO A 207 16.43 -0.01 5.53
CA PRO A 207 17.47 -1.00 5.27
C PRO A 207 18.83 -0.29 5.17
N ILE A 208 19.83 -0.89 5.79
CA ILE A 208 21.25 -0.46 5.77
C ILE A 208 21.81 -0.66 4.36
#